data_1c07d7ba0f7fe6058a933ac3f5abfc66
#
_entry.id   1c07d7ba0f7fe6058a933ac3f5abfc66
#
_cell.length_a   1.000
_cell.length_b   1.000
_cell.length_c   1.000
_cell.angle_alpha   90.00
_cell.angle_beta   90.00
_cell.angle_gamma   90.00
#
_symmetry.space_group_name_H-M   'P 1'
#
loop_
_entity.id
_entity.type
_entity.pdbx_description
1 polymer ?
#
loop_
_entity_poly.entity_id
_entity_poly.type
_entity_poly.pdbx_seq_one_letter_code
_entity_poly.pdbx_strand_id
1 'polypeptide(L)'
;MPVREDIVEANGDGWTLKPETYVSNGPFTLKEYNMKDSYVFVKNPEYYRKDEVKLDTLKFRMIEDEVSAYASVKNGEISMSEILPNSEIQKGQEEGTVQIYPYLGTYFYCINVGNNTENLPEDVQAALSNKKVRQALSLAIDRKTICEQVTKGGQIPAYSYVPEGIPGAEEGKDFTGEVKYWNPEKADLEQAKKLLEEAGYPNGEGLPTLELLYNTNEGNKLVAETIQQMWAKINVNVELYNEEWAVFQDSRKNGNYEIARHGWIGDYVDPMTFLDMWMSGLGNNDAKFSNEEYDNLIRSAKEETDIAKKYEYLRKAEDILMDEMPIIPIYYYTQIKAVSPRVKDVVVSPLGQVYFDKAYIE
;
A
#
# COMPACT_ATOMS: atom_id res chain seq x y z
N MET A 1 8.78 -7.23 16.38
CA MET A 1 9.97 -6.99 17.24
C MET A 1 9.70 -7.56 18.62
N PRO A 2 10.69 -8.11 19.33
CA PRO A 2 10.49 -8.62 20.69
C PRO A 2 10.17 -7.46 21.65
N VAL A 3 9.22 -7.68 22.54
CA VAL A 3 8.85 -6.75 23.62
C VAL A 3 9.01 -7.43 24.97
N ARG A 4 9.04 -6.64 26.05
CA ARG A 4 9.12 -7.15 27.41
C ARG A 4 7.73 -7.60 27.87
N GLU A 5 7.54 -8.93 28.00
CA GLU A 5 6.29 -9.56 28.40
C GLU A 5 5.76 -9.00 29.73
N ASP A 6 6.61 -8.93 30.75
CA ASP A 6 6.25 -8.40 32.06
C ASP A 6 5.72 -6.95 32.04
N ILE A 7 6.24 -6.11 31.13
CA ILE A 7 5.78 -4.74 30.97
C ILE A 7 4.43 -4.69 30.22
N VAL A 8 4.29 -5.50 29.16
CA VAL A 8 3.06 -5.56 28.38
C VAL A 8 1.91 -6.12 29.23
N GLU A 9 2.13 -7.21 29.96
CA GLU A 9 1.13 -7.80 30.85
C GLU A 9 0.68 -6.85 31.97
N ALA A 10 1.62 -6.07 32.52
CA ALA A 10 1.31 -5.13 33.60
C ALA A 10 0.58 -3.86 33.15
N ASN A 11 0.70 -3.46 31.85
CA ASN A 11 0.22 -2.15 31.36
C ASN A 11 -0.75 -2.23 30.19
N GLY A 12 -0.99 -3.43 29.62
CA GLY A 12 -1.82 -3.60 28.41
C GLY A 12 -1.34 -2.71 27.26
N ASP A 13 -2.26 -2.21 26.44
CA ASP A 13 -1.94 -1.36 25.28
C ASP A 13 -1.30 0.00 25.65
N GLY A 14 -1.37 0.38 26.93
CA GLY A 14 -0.80 1.64 27.42
C GLY A 14 0.72 1.62 27.66
N TRP A 15 1.40 0.49 27.49
CA TRP A 15 2.83 0.36 27.78
C TRP A 15 3.74 1.29 26.95
N THR A 16 3.30 1.71 25.77
CA THR A 16 4.03 2.64 24.89
C THR A 16 3.76 4.11 25.16
N LEU A 17 2.82 4.44 26.06
CA LEU A 17 2.33 5.81 26.27
C LEU A 17 2.99 6.55 27.42
N LYS A 18 3.84 5.85 28.20
CA LYS A 18 4.49 6.42 29.37
C LYS A 18 6.01 6.16 29.34
N PRO A 19 6.82 7.17 29.69
CA PRO A 19 8.29 6.99 29.74
C PRO A 19 8.74 5.79 30.59
N GLU A 20 8.08 5.55 31.72
CA GLU A 20 8.45 4.51 32.69
C GLU A 20 8.20 3.09 32.15
N THR A 21 7.27 2.94 31.23
CA THR A 21 6.88 1.65 30.64
C THR A 21 7.37 1.46 29.21
N TYR A 22 7.82 2.54 28.55
CA TYR A 22 8.40 2.48 27.20
C TYR A 22 9.85 1.98 27.25
N VAL A 23 10.03 0.67 27.36
CA VAL A 23 11.36 0.05 27.36
C VAL A 23 11.90 -0.05 25.94
N SER A 24 13.07 0.53 25.71
CA SER A 24 13.74 0.56 24.41
C SER A 24 15.21 0.20 24.52
N ASN A 25 15.70 -0.64 23.59
CA ASN A 25 17.11 -0.89 23.37
C ASN A 25 17.65 -0.13 22.13
N GLY A 26 16.84 0.75 21.55
CA GLY A 26 17.19 1.58 20.40
C GLY A 26 17.96 2.85 20.76
N PRO A 27 18.32 3.68 19.75
CA PRO A 27 19.13 4.89 19.93
C PRO A 27 18.43 6.00 20.72
N PHE A 28 17.12 5.93 20.86
CA PHE A 28 16.32 6.90 21.59
C PHE A 28 15.32 6.23 22.52
N THR A 29 14.96 6.91 23.61
CA THR A 29 13.94 6.49 24.57
C THR A 29 12.89 7.58 24.75
N LEU A 30 11.65 7.19 25.06
CA LEU A 30 10.55 8.12 25.25
C LEU A 30 10.78 8.97 26.50
N LYS A 31 10.72 10.29 26.37
CA LYS A 31 10.76 11.27 27.46
C LYS A 31 9.39 11.80 27.82
N GLU A 32 8.59 12.14 26.79
CA GLU A 32 7.27 12.73 26.98
C GLU A 32 6.31 12.23 25.89
N TYR A 33 5.09 11.99 26.30
CA TYR A 33 3.94 11.77 25.41
C TYR A 33 2.84 12.77 25.73
N ASN A 34 2.51 13.62 24.78
CA ASN A 34 1.43 14.58 24.86
C ASN A 34 0.32 14.14 23.90
N MET A 35 -0.78 13.64 24.45
CA MET A 35 -1.88 13.06 23.67
C MET A 35 -2.34 14.02 22.57
N LYS A 36 -2.43 13.54 21.33
CA LYS A 36 -2.84 14.29 20.13
C LYS A 36 -1.98 15.52 19.80
N ASP A 37 -0.81 15.67 20.39
CA ASP A 37 0.12 16.77 20.10
C ASP A 37 1.50 16.26 19.69
N SER A 38 2.19 15.51 20.57
CA SER A 38 3.58 15.15 20.28
C SER A 38 4.12 13.99 21.10
N TYR A 39 5.14 13.34 20.52
CA TYR A 39 6.09 12.46 21.22
C TYR A 39 7.45 13.15 21.28
N VAL A 40 8.11 13.10 22.45
CA VAL A 40 9.48 13.59 22.62
C VAL A 40 10.36 12.41 23.04
N PHE A 41 11.34 12.10 22.22
CA PHE A 41 12.34 11.09 22.50
C PHE A 41 13.68 11.77 22.76
N VAL A 42 14.47 11.19 23.66
CA VAL A 42 15.83 11.63 23.95
C VAL A 42 16.83 10.53 23.67
N LYS A 43 18.08 10.89 23.43
CA LYS A 43 19.19 9.97 23.24
C LYS A 43 19.24 8.95 24.38
N ASN A 44 19.31 7.67 24.03
CA ASN A 44 19.37 6.57 24.98
C ASN A 44 20.83 6.37 25.46
N PRO A 45 21.16 6.63 26.74
CA PRO A 45 22.52 6.49 27.25
C PRO A 45 23.00 5.02 27.30
N GLU A 46 22.07 4.06 27.26
CA GLU A 46 22.36 2.61 27.30
C GLU A 46 22.41 1.99 25.89
N TYR A 47 22.25 2.76 24.83
CA TYR A 47 22.34 2.26 23.46
C TYR A 47 23.78 1.83 23.15
N TYR A 48 23.96 0.62 22.58
CA TYR A 48 25.27 0.03 22.32
C TYR A 48 26.17 0.84 21.38
N ARG A 49 25.58 1.70 20.51
CA ARG A 49 26.29 2.66 19.62
C ARG A 49 25.97 4.10 19.97
N LYS A 50 25.75 4.42 21.21
CA LYS A 50 25.37 5.77 21.66
C LYS A 50 26.31 6.89 21.17
N ASP A 51 27.59 6.60 21.00
CA ASP A 51 28.58 7.59 20.58
C ASP A 51 28.44 7.97 19.09
N GLU A 52 27.73 7.15 18.30
CA GLU A 52 27.40 7.47 16.90
C GLU A 52 26.14 8.38 16.79
N VAL A 53 25.30 8.42 17.80
CA VAL A 53 24.06 9.19 17.82
C VAL A 53 24.36 10.68 18.05
N LYS A 54 24.08 11.50 17.04
CA LYS A 54 24.40 12.93 17.05
C LYS A 54 23.27 13.81 17.59
N LEU A 55 22.01 13.37 17.46
CA LEU A 55 20.84 14.10 17.94
C LEU A 55 20.60 13.83 19.42
N ASP A 56 20.38 14.88 20.22
CA ASP A 56 20.00 14.75 21.62
C ASP A 56 18.50 14.48 21.80
N THR A 57 17.68 15.01 20.90
CA THR A 57 16.22 14.94 20.98
C THR A 57 15.59 14.77 19.61
N LEU A 58 14.56 13.91 19.54
CA LEU A 58 13.62 13.81 18.44
C LEU A 58 12.22 14.19 18.94
N LYS A 59 11.58 15.16 18.31
CA LYS A 59 10.19 15.52 18.60
C LYS A 59 9.32 15.22 17.38
N PHE A 60 8.38 14.28 17.52
CA PHE A 60 7.35 14.02 16.53
C PHE A 60 6.09 14.83 16.88
N ARG A 61 5.62 15.66 15.96
CA ARG A 61 4.38 16.42 16.08
C ARG A 61 3.27 15.75 15.28
N MET A 62 2.08 15.70 15.85
CA MET A 62 0.90 15.19 15.17
C MET A 62 0.24 16.35 14.41
N ILE A 63 0.43 16.41 13.10
CA ILE A 63 -0.16 17.41 12.21
C ILE A 63 -0.93 16.64 11.14
N GLU A 64 -2.23 16.84 11.05
CA GLU A 64 -3.08 16.10 10.11
C GLU A 64 -3.24 16.85 8.78
N ASP A 65 -3.18 18.17 8.79
CA ASP A 65 -3.34 19.01 7.59
C ASP A 65 -2.04 19.09 6.78
N GLU A 66 -2.08 18.57 5.54
CA GLU A 66 -0.91 18.48 4.65
C GLU A 66 -0.30 19.85 4.32
N VAL A 67 -1.14 20.88 4.15
CA VAL A 67 -0.67 22.25 3.82
C VAL A 67 0.08 22.85 5.00
N SER A 68 -0.46 22.72 6.21
CA SER A 68 0.16 23.18 7.44
C SER A 68 1.46 22.44 7.74
N ALA A 69 1.49 21.13 7.54
CA ALA A 69 2.68 20.31 7.75
C ALA A 69 3.83 20.76 6.81
N TYR A 70 3.52 20.88 5.51
CA TYR A 70 4.52 21.30 4.52
C TYR A 70 4.99 22.75 4.74
N ALA A 71 4.08 23.67 5.08
CA ALA A 71 4.44 25.05 5.43
C ALA A 71 5.39 25.10 6.62
N SER A 72 5.17 24.27 7.64
CA SER A 72 6.04 24.18 8.82
C SER A 72 7.46 23.68 8.47
N VAL A 73 7.60 22.79 7.48
CA VAL A 73 8.94 22.41 6.96
C VAL A 73 9.60 23.60 6.25
N LYS A 74 8.88 24.29 5.37
CA LYS A 74 9.42 25.45 4.62
C LYS A 74 9.83 26.60 5.53
N ASN A 75 9.09 26.82 6.62
CA ASN A 75 9.38 27.87 7.60
C ASN A 75 10.46 27.45 8.63
N GLY A 76 10.90 26.19 8.61
CA GLY A 76 11.91 25.66 9.53
C GLY A 76 11.40 25.36 10.95
N GLU A 77 10.08 25.33 11.16
CA GLU A 77 9.45 24.96 12.44
C GLU A 77 9.57 23.46 12.73
N ILE A 78 9.50 22.64 11.68
CA ILE A 78 9.80 21.21 11.72
C ILE A 78 10.86 20.87 10.67
N SER A 79 11.59 19.81 10.93
CA SER A 79 12.74 19.42 10.07
C SER A 79 12.35 18.46 8.95
N MET A 80 11.26 17.71 9.13
CA MET A 80 10.80 16.70 8.18
C MET A 80 9.29 16.47 8.35
N SER A 81 8.58 16.19 7.24
CA SER A 81 7.19 15.77 7.23
C SER A 81 6.98 14.59 6.28
N GLU A 82 6.12 13.66 6.67
CA GLU A 82 5.71 12.54 5.83
C GLU A 82 4.46 12.85 4.99
N ILE A 83 3.80 13.99 5.27
CA ILE A 83 2.63 14.44 4.54
C ILE A 83 2.87 15.81 3.92
N LEU A 84 2.43 15.96 2.66
CA LEU A 84 2.45 17.22 1.91
C LEU A 84 1.45 17.13 0.74
N PRO A 85 0.92 18.27 0.25
CA PRO A 85 0.00 18.26 -0.88
C PRO A 85 0.67 17.75 -2.16
N ASN A 86 -0.02 16.89 -2.91
CA ASN A 86 0.48 16.37 -4.18
C ASN A 86 0.88 17.48 -5.18
N SER A 87 0.18 18.63 -5.14
CA SER A 87 0.50 19.80 -5.98
C SER A 87 1.87 20.43 -5.72
N GLU A 88 2.43 20.21 -4.53
CA GLU A 88 3.72 20.78 -4.11
C GLU A 88 4.91 19.84 -4.37
N ILE A 89 4.68 18.57 -4.74
CA ILE A 89 5.74 17.56 -4.86
C ILE A 89 6.77 17.97 -5.91
N GLN A 90 6.33 18.25 -7.14
CA GLN A 90 7.26 18.59 -8.23
C GLN A 90 8.08 19.82 -7.91
N LYS A 91 7.43 20.89 -7.45
CA LYS A 91 8.10 22.13 -7.07
C LYS A 91 9.08 21.91 -5.92
N GLY A 92 8.66 21.15 -4.90
CA GLY A 92 9.52 20.84 -3.76
C GLY A 92 10.74 20.00 -4.14
N GLN A 93 10.63 19.10 -5.14
CA GLN A 93 11.78 18.38 -5.69
C GLN A 93 12.77 19.35 -6.39
N GLU A 94 12.26 20.26 -7.21
CA GLU A 94 13.08 21.30 -7.88
C GLU A 94 13.79 22.23 -6.86
N GLU A 95 13.12 22.55 -5.76
CA GLU A 95 13.66 23.36 -4.65
C GLU A 95 14.56 22.55 -3.69
N GLY A 96 14.61 21.21 -3.83
CA GLY A 96 15.37 20.32 -2.94
C GLY A 96 14.77 20.14 -1.54
N THR A 97 13.50 20.49 -1.35
CA THR A 97 12.77 20.38 -0.09
C THR A 97 11.87 19.13 -0.03
N VAL A 98 11.72 18.41 -1.15
CA VAL A 98 10.97 17.14 -1.24
C VAL A 98 11.87 16.06 -1.81
N GLN A 99 11.87 14.91 -1.16
CA GLN A 99 12.60 13.72 -1.57
C GLN A 99 11.64 12.55 -1.75
N ILE A 100 11.90 11.73 -2.77
CA ILE A 100 11.13 10.50 -3.06
C ILE A 100 12.03 9.31 -2.81
N TYR A 101 11.54 8.35 -2.02
CA TYR A 101 12.24 7.14 -1.66
C TYR A 101 11.46 5.91 -2.16
N PRO A 102 12.13 4.79 -2.44
CA PRO A 102 11.46 3.52 -2.71
C PRO A 102 10.55 3.12 -1.55
N TYR A 103 9.41 2.50 -1.87
CA TYR A 103 8.52 1.90 -0.89
C TYR A 103 8.03 0.55 -1.41
N LEU A 104 8.36 -0.51 -0.71
CA LEU A 104 8.08 -1.87 -1.14
C LEU A 104 6.61 -2.21 -0.90
N GLY A 105 5.75 -1.76 -1.80
CA GLY A 105 4.32 -1.97 -1.67
C GLY A 105 3.55 -1.66 -2.93
N THR A 106 2.30 -2.14 -2.95
CA THR A 106 1.39 -1.99 -4.08
C THR A 106 0.07 -1.37 -3.63
N TYR A 107 -0.37 -0.34 -4.32
CA TYR A 107 -1.72 0.21 -4.26
C TYR A 107 -2.60 -0.55 -5.25
N PHE A 108 -3.74 -1.03 -4.80
CA PHE A 108 -4.64 -1.81 -5.62
C PHE A 108 -6.10 -1.63 -5.20
N TYR A 109 -7.03 -2.05 -6.05
CA TYR A 109 -8.41 -2.23 -5.67
C TYR A 109 -8.68 -3.71 -5.42
N CYS A 110 -9.39 -3.98 -4.32
CA CYS A 110 -9.82 -5.30 -3.91
C CYS A 110 -11.27 -5.50 -4.38
N ILE A 111 -11.56 -6.60 -5.06
CA ILE A 111 -12.90 -6.94 -5.52
C ILE A 111 -13.44 -8.03 -4.60
N ASN A 112 -14.65 -7.87 -4.09
CA ASN A 112 -15.29 -8.91 -3.31
C ASN A 112 -15.77 -10.04 -4.25
N VAL A 113 -15.01 -11.14 -4.28
CA VAL A 113 -15.30 -12.33 -5.11
C VAL A 113 -15.83 -13.52 -4.30
N GLY A 114 -16.15 -13.30 -3.02
CA GLY A 114 -16.64 -14.35 -2.14
C GLY A 114 -18.00 -14.90 -2.56
N ASN A 115 -18.22 -16.20 -2.34
CA ASN A 115 -19.49 -16.86 -2.63
C ASN A 115 -20.58 -16.58 -1.59
N ASN A 116 -20.26 -15.92 -0.49
CA ASN A 116 -21.15 -15.68 0.65
C ASN A 116 -21.37 -14.20 0.85
N THR A 117 -21.84 -13.55 -0.18
CA THR A 117 -22.04 -12.10 -0.24
C THR A 117 -23.51 -11.76 0.06
N GLU A 118 -24.01 -12.19 1.22
CA GLU A 118 -25.37 -11.80 1.69
C GLU A 118 -25.58 -10.28 1.68
N ASN A 119 -24.48 -9.53 1.56
CA ASN A 119 -24.48 -8.08 1.57
C ASN A 119 -24.39 -7.42 0.17
N LEU A 120 -24.24 -8.22 -0.90
CA LEU A 120 -24.20 -7.68 -2.27
C LEU A 120 -25.48 -7.99 -3.04
N PRO A 121 -25.97 -7.08 -3.89
CA PRO A 121 -27.04 -7.35 -4.86
C PRO A 121 -26.68 -8.55 -5.76
N GLU A 122 -27.65 -9.40 -6.09
CA GLU A 122 -27.42 -10.63 -6.88
C GLU A 122 -26.79 -10.35 -8.26
N ASP A 123 -27.20 -9.28 -8.92
CA ASP A 123 -26.67 -8.86 -10.22
C ASP A 123 -25.21 -8.37 -10.14
N VAL A 124 -24.88 -7.64 -9.09
CA VAL A 124 -23.50 -7.22 -8.80
C VAL A 124 -22.63 -8.42 -8.50
N GLN A 125 -23.11 -9.35 -7.66
CA GLN A 125 -22.40 -10.58 -7.34
C GLN A 125 -22.15 -11.42 -8.60
N ALA A 126 -23.16 -11.57 -9.47
CA ALA A 126 -23.03 -12.29 -10.73
C ALA A 126 -21.98 -11.65 -11.64
N ALA A 127 -21.99 -10.31 -11.74
CA ALA A 127 -21.01 -9.56 -12.54
C ALA A 127 -19.59 -9.71 -11.99
N LEU A 128 -19.38 -9.48 -10.68
CA LEU A 128 -18.06 -9.52 -10.07
C LEU A 128 -17.50 -10.94 -9.88
N SER A 129 -18.35 -11.98 -9.87
CA SER A 129 -17.91 -13.38 -9.90
C SER A 129 -17.30 -13.79 -11.23
N ASN A 130 -17.63 -13.09 -12.32
CA ASN A 130 -17.09 -13.35 -13.66
C ASN A 130 -15.71 -12.73 -13.82
N LYS A 131 -14.65 -13.56 -13.90
CA LYS A 131 -13.27 -13.04 -14.04
C LYS A 131 -13.06 -12.17 -15.28
N LYS A 132 -13.81 -12.36 -16.36
CA LYS A 132 -13.70 -11.52 -17.56
C LYS A 132 -14.14 -10.09 -17.30
N VAL A 133 -15.15 -9.88 -16.45
CA VAL A 133 -15.54 -8.54 -15.98
C VAL A 133 -14.39 -7.91 -15.20
N ARG A 134 -13.81 -8.62 -14.24
CA ARG A 134 -12.69 -8.12 -13.43
C ARG A 134 -11.45 -7.79 -14.26
N GLN A 135 -11.12 -8.66 -15.23
CA GLN A 135 -10.03 -8.43 -16.18
C GLN A 135 -10.31 -7.22 -17.08
N ALA A 136 -11.55 -7.04 -17.54
CA ALA A 136 -11.96 -5.87 -18.32
C ALA A 136 -11.79 -4.57 -17.53
N LEU A 137 -12.23 -4.55 -16.27
CA LEU A 137 -12.03 -3.41 -15.38
C LEU A 137 -10.54 -3.07 -15.22
N SER A 138 -9.67 -4.08 -15.04
CA SER A 138 -8.23 -3.87 -14.93
C SER A 138 -7.61 -3.31 -16.20
N LEU A 139 -7.95 -3.86 -17.38
CA LEU A 139 -7.39 -3.44 -18.67
C LEU A 139 -7.83 -2.03 -19.07
N ALA A 140 -8.99 -1.55 -18.60
CA ALA A 140 -9.49 -0.20 -18.89
C ALA A 140 -8.76 0.90 -18.11
N ILE A 141 -7.88 0.57 -17.17
CA ILE A 141 -7.14 1.54 -16.34
C ILE A 141 -5.83 1.95 -17.00
N ASP A 142 -5.70 3.25 -17.28
CA ASP A 142 -4.44 3.89 -17.66
C ASP A 142 -3.62 4.24 -16.41
N ARG A 143 -2.79 3.31 -15.99
CA ARG A 143 -1.98 3.41 -14.76
C ARG A 143 -0.94 4.52 -14.84
N LYS A 144 -0.37 4.74 -16.03
CA LYS A 144 0.59 5.81 -16.27
C LYS A 144 -0.03 7.18 -16.05
N THR A 145 -1.21 7.43 -16.58
CA THR A 145 -1.94 8.69 -16.34
C THR A 145 -2.19 8.90 -14.84
N ILE A 146 -2.53 7.86 -14.08
CA ILE A 146 -2.70 7.96 -12.63
C ILE A 146 -1.38 8.39 -11.96
N CYS A 147 -0.27 7.73 -12.28
CA CYS A 147 1.04 8.02 -11.66
C CYS A 147 1.56 9.42 -12.01
N GLU A 148 1.48 9.83 -13.29
CA GLU A 148 2.11 11.05 -13.77
C GLU A 148 1.24 12.30 -13.59
N GLN A 149 -0.09 12.15 -13.63
CA GLN A 149 -0.98 13.31 -13.64
C GLN A 149 -1.82 13.47 -12.37
N VAL A 150 -2.08 12.36 -11.66
CA VAL A 150 -2.91 12.37 -10.45
C VAL A 150 -2.04 12.34 -9.19
N THR A 151 -1.24 11.29 -9.00
CA THR A 151 -0.46 11.12 -7.77
C THR A 151 0.86 11.91 -7.77
N LYS A 152 1.56 11.99 -8.90
CA LYS A 152 2.77 12.80 -9.13
C LYS A 152 3.92 12.57 -8.16
N GLY A 153 3.87 11.49 -7.41
CA GLY A 153 4.83 11.17 -6.35
C GLY A 153 5.91 10.18 -6.78
N GLY A 154 6.17 10.02 -8.08
CA GLY A 154 7.17 9.06 -8.58
C GLY A 154 6.74 7.61 -8.51
N GLN A 155 5.46 7.33 -8.25
CA GLN A 155 4.90 5.99 -8.26
C GLN A 155 5.13 5.32 -9.63
N ILE A 156 5.32 4.01 -9.62
CA ILE A 156 5.55 3.22 -10.83
C ILE A 156 4.25 2.53 -11.23
N PRO A 157 3.77 2.67 -12.48
CA PRO A 157 2.58 1.96 -12.96
C PRO A 157 2.73 0.45 -12.78
N ALA A 158 1.83 -0.19 -12.00
CA ALA A 158 1.93 -1.61 -11.70
C ALA A 158 1.64 -2.48 -12.93
N TYR A 159 2.41 -3.53 -13.11
CA TYR A 159 2.24 -4.55 -14.16
C TYR A 159 2.15 -5.98 -13.59
N SER A 160 2.23 -6.11 -12.27
CA SER A 160 2.09 -7.31 -11.42
C SER A 160 1.57 -6.90 -10.06
N TYR A 161 1.28 -7.84 -9.18
CA TYR A 161 0.92 -7.53 -7.81
C TYR A 161 2.16 -7.38 -6.91
N VAL A 162 3.10 -8.30 -7.02
CA VAL A 162 4.40 -8.19 -6.32
C VAL A 162 5.18 -7.03 -6.95
N PRO A 163 5.60 -6.02 -6.15
CA PRO A 163 6.28 -4.85 -6.70
C PRO A 163 7.74 -5.14 -7.11
N GLU A 164 8.31 -4.23 -7.89
CA GLU A 164 9.75 -4.19 -8.15
C GLU A 164 10.56 -4.01 -6.86
N GLY A 165 11.83 -4.42 -6.89
CA GLY A 165 12.76 -4.29 -5.77
C GLY A 165 12.82 -5.50 -4.85
N ILE A 166 12.07 -6.57 -5.15
CA ILE A 166 12.19 -7.86 -4.47
C ILE A 166 13.18 -8.74 -5.22
N PRO A 167 14.29 -9.19 -4.58
CA PRO A 167 15.27 -10.05 -5.23
C PRO A 167 14.63 -11.31 -5.80
N GLY A 168 15.06 -11.70 -7.01
CA GLY A 168 14.71 -12.97 -7.64
C GLY A 168 15.53 -14.13 -7.11
N ALA A 169 15.33 -15.32 -7.69
CA ALA A 169 16.12 -16.52 -7.36
C ALA A 169 17.57 -16.43 -7.81
N GLU A 170 17.84 -15.66 -8.86
CA GLU A 170 19.18 -15.41 -9.40
C GLU A 170 19.72 -14.08 -8.88
N GLU A 171 21.00 -14.04 -8.54
CA GLU A 171 21.67 -12.83 -8.07
C GLU A 171 21.57 -11.68 -9.09
N GLY A 172 21.16 -10.50 -8.62
CA GLY A 172 20.98 -9.30 -9.44
C GLY A 172 19.71 -9.28 -10.30
N LYS A 173 18.87 -10.30 -10.21
CA LYS A 173 17.55 -10.34 -10.84
C LYS A 173 16.45 -9.94 -9.84
N ASP A 174 15.41 -9.30 -10.33
CA ASP A 174 14.19 -9.00 -9.58
C ASP A 174 13.21 -10.18 -9.71
N PHE A 175 12.38 -10.40 -8.68
CA PHE A 175 11.34 -11.44 -8.71
C PHE A 175 10.36 -11.21 -9.87
N THR A 176 9.96 -9.98 -10.13
CA THR A 176 9.05 -9.65 -11.24
C THR A 176 9.65 -10.04 -12.58
N GLY A 177 10.97 -9.96 -12.76
CA GLY A 177 11.67 -10.31 -13.98
C GLY A 177 11.13 -9.56 -15.21
N GLU A 178 10.87 -10.30 -16.29
CA GLU A 178 10.29 -9.76 -17.52
C GLU A 178 8.76 -9.94 -17.58
N VAL A 179 8.14 -10.49 -16.54
CA VAL A 179 6.70 -10.79 -16.52
C VAL A 179 5.90 -9.51 -16.37
N LYS A 180 4.99 -9.29 -17.32
CA LYS A 180 4.00 -8.22 -17.29
C LYS A 180 2.65 -8.79 -17.67
N TYR A 181 1.69 -8.75 -16.75
CA TYR A 181 0.34 -9.28 -16.98
C TYR A 181 -0.51 -8.38 -17.88
N TRP A 182 -0.17 -7.11 -17.97
CA TRP A 182 -0.76 -6.10 -18.85
C TRP A 182 0.27 -5.02 -19.20
N ASN A 183 -0.09 -4.16 -20.14
CA ASN A 183 0.75 -3.00 -20.47
C ASN A 183 0.55 -1.90 -19.40
N PRO A 184 1.59 -1.55 -18.60
CA PRO A 184 1.46 -0.51 -17.59
C PRO A 184 1.38 0.91 -18.16
N GLU A 185 1.80 1.11 -19.42
CA GLU A 185 1.92 2.43 -20.05
C GLU A 185 0.61 2.96 -20.64
N LYS A 186 -0.36 2.08 -20.89
CA LYS A 186 -1.65 2.44 -21.48
C LYS A 186 -2.74 1.42 -21.20
N ALA A 187 -3.98 1.90 -21.13
CA ALA A 187 -5.16 1.04 -21.11
C ALA A 187 -5.37 0.29 -22.45
N ASP A 188 -5.97 -0.88 -22.36
CA ASP A 188 -6.44 -1.66 -23.53
C ASP A 188 -7.98 -1.70 -23.55
N LEU A 189 -8.59 -0.60 -24.02
CA LEU A 189 -10.03 -0.44 -24.05
C LEU A 189 -10.73 -1.41 -25.01
N GLU A 190 -10.06 -1.79 -26.10
CA GLU A 190 -10.63 -2.72 -27.08
C GLU A 190 -10.72 -4.14 -26.49
N GLN A 191 -9.65 -4.60 -25.84
CA GLN A 191 -9.68 -5.90 -25.17
C GLN A 191 -10.63 -5.88 -23.98
N ALA A 192 -10.71 -4.78 -23.23
CA ALA A 192 -11.65 -4.63 -22.12
C ALA A 192 -13.11 -4.77 -22.59
N LYS A 193 -13.50 -4.07 -23.68
CA LYS A 193 -14.84 -4.18 -24.26
C LYS A 193 -15.15 -5.59 -24.77
N LYS A 194 -14.18 -6.24 -25.40
CA LYS A 194 -14.31 -7.62 -25.86
C LYS A 194 -14.56 -8.59 -24.70
N LEU A 195 -13.84 -8.43 -23.60
CA LEU A 195 -14.04 -9.25 -22.40
C LEU A 195 -15.43 -9.03 -21.78
N LEU A 196 -15.94 -7.79 -21.76
CA LEU A 196 -17.31 -7.51 -21.32
C LEU A 196 -18.34 -8.18 -22.23
N GLU A 197 -18.16 -8.13 -23.55
CA GLU A 197 -19.03 -8.84 -24.48
C GLU A 197 -19.01 -10.36 -24.25
N GLU A 198 -17.83 -10.94 -24.09
CA GLU A 198 -17.66 -12.36 -23.77
C GLU A 198 -18.22 -12.75 -22.39
N ALA A 199 -18.35 -11.79 -21.48
CA ALA A 199 -18.96 -11.93 -20.18
C ALA A 199 -20.50 -11.81 -20.21
N GLY A 200 -21.08 -11.46 -21.38
CA GLY A 200 -22.51 -11.26 -21.54
C GLY A 200 -22.99 -9.80 -21.40
N TYR A 201 -22.05 -8.85 -21.36
CA TYR A 201 -22.32 -7.41 -21.24
C TYR A 201 -21.82 -6.61 -22.47
N PRO A 202 -22.36 -6.85 -23.68
CA PRO A 202 -21.90 -6.16 -24.87
C PRO A 202 -22.06 -4.65 -24.70
N ASN A 203 -21.01 -3.89 -24.97
CA ASN A 203 -20.96 -2.44 -24.72
C ASN A 203 -21.34 -2.01 -23.28
N GLY A 204 -21.16 -2.89 -22.29
CA GLY A 204 -21.57 -2.61 -20.91
C GLY A 204 -23.08 -2.73 -20.65
N GLU A 205 -23.87 -3.10 -21.65
CA GLU A 205 -25.34 -3.25 -21.51
C GLU A 205 -25.69 -4.38 -20.53
N GLY A 206 -26.52 -4.06 -19.55
CA GLY A 206 -26.97 -4.99 -18.51
C GLY A 206 -25.98 -5.16 -17.35
N LEU A 207 -24.81 -4.54 -17.38
CA LEU A 207 -23.92 -4.50 -16.22
C LEU A 207 -24.53 -3.56 -15.16
N PRO A 208 -24.64 -3.99 -13.89
CA PRO A 208 -25.12 -3.11 -12.83
C PRO A 208 -24.17 -1.93 -12.60
N THR A 209 -24.69 -0.85 -12.02
CA THR A 209 -23.81 0.20 -11.47
C THR A 209 -23.04 -0.39 -10.30
N LEU A 210 -21.72 -0.25 -10.33
CA LEU A 210 -20.83 -0.78 -9.29
C LEU A 210 -20.50 0.29 -8.26
N GLU A 211 -20.24 -0.13 -7.03
CA GLU A 211 -19.77 0.75 -5.96
C GLU A 211 -18.26 0.61 -5.77
N LEU A 212 -17.56 1.77 -5.70
CA LEU A 212 -16.14 1.82 -5.37
C LEU A 212 -15.96 2.57 -4.05
N LEU A 213 -15.54 1.83 -3.03
CA LEU A 213 -15.32 2.30 -1.69
C LEU A 213 -13.85 2.68 -1.48
N TYR A 214 -13.59 3.83 -0.85
CA TYR A 214 -12.24 4.24 -0.43
C TYR A 214 -12.27 4.89 0.95
N ASN A 215 -11.14 4.86 1.68
CA ASN A 215 -11.03 5.62 2.93
C ASN A 215 -10.86 7.11 2.64
N THR A 216 -11.49 7.95 3.46
CA THR A 216 -11.47 9.42 3.34
C THR A 216 -10.03 9.94 3.28
N ASN A 217 -9.64 10.40 2.09
CA ASN A 217 -8.34 11.01 1.80
C ASN A 217 -8.40 11.60 0.38
N GLU A 218 -7.90 12.81 0.18
CA GLU A 218 -7.98 13.51 -1.12
C GLU A 218 -7.24 12.76 -2.24
N GLY A 219 -6.08 12.17 -1.97
CA GLY A 219 -5.34 11.37 -2.95
C GLY A 219 -6.13 10.15 -3.42
N ASN A 220 -6.75 9.41 -2.48
CA ASN A 220 -7.59 8.25 -2.80
C ASN A 220 -8.83 8.66 -3.60
N LYS A 221 -9.45 9.80 -3.25
CA LYS A 221 -10.59 10.36 -3.99
C LYS A 221 -10.23 10.66 -5.43
N LEU A 222 -9.13 11.37 -5.67
CA LEU A 222 -8.67 11.72 -7.02
C LEU A 222 -8.38 10.47 -7.87
N VAL A 223 -7.78 9.43 -7.29
CA VAL A 223 -7.56 8.16 -7.97
C VAL A 223 -8.88 7.48 -8.30
N ALA A 224 -9.84 7.43 -7.36
CA ALA A 224 -11.15 6.83 -7.57
C ALA A 224 -11.96 7.55 -8.66
N GLU A 225 -12.00 8.88 -8.63
CA GLU A 225 -12.66 9.72 -9.65
C GLU A 225 -12.02 9.51 -11.05
N THR A 226 -10.70 9.36 -11.10
CA THR A 226 -9.99 9.09 -12.35
C THR A 226 -10.35 7.72 -12.91
N ILE A 227 -10.40 6.69 -12.07
CA ILE A 227 -10.76 5.33 -12.47
C ILE A 227 -12.24 5.26 -12.89
N GLN A 228 -13.15 5.94 -12.19
CA GLN A 228 -14.55 6.08 -12.59
C GLN A 228 -14.66 6.62 -14.03
N GLN A 229 -13.91 7.68 -14.36
CA GLN A 229 -13.87 8.24 -15.71
C GLN A 229 -13.25 7.27 -16.75
N MET A 230 -12.28 6.46 -16.35
CA MET A 230 -11.68 5.45 -17.23
C MET A 230 -12.67 4.32 -17.53
N TRP A 231 -13.38 3.82 -16.52
CA TRP A 231 -14.40 2.78 -16.69
C TRP A 231 -15.62 3.25 -17.46
N ALA A 232 -15.97 4.53 -17.38
CA ALA A 232 -17.02 5.12 -18.23
C ALA A 232 -16.70 4.99 -19.74
N LYS A 233 -15.41 4.92 -20.15
CA LYS A 233 -15.02 4.72 -21.58
C LYS A 233 -15.35 3.32 -22.11
N ILE A 234 -15.61 2.37 -21.23
CA ILE A 234 -16.09 1.02 -21.56
C ILE A 234 -17.54 0.82 -21.12
N ASN A 235 -18.28 1.93 -20.88
CA ASN A 235 -19.68 1.98 -20.46
C ASN A 235 -19.96 1.26 -19.12
N VAL A 236 -19.01 1.22 -18.22
CA VAL A 236 -19.20 0.76 -16.84
C VAL A 236 -19.48 1.96 -15.95
N ASN A 237 -20.66 1.95 -15.32
CA ASN A 237 -21.05 2.98 -14.37
C ASN A 237 -20.58 2.62 -12.97
N VAL A 238 -20.03 3.61 -12.26
CA VAL A 238 -19.53 3.43 -10.89
C VAL A 238 -19.98 4.59 -10.01
N GLU A 239 -20.46 4.28 -8.81
CA GLU A 239 -20.68 5.25 -7.74
C GLU A 239 -19.53 5.19 -6.74
N LEU A 240 -19.14 6.37 -6.21
CA LEU A 240 -18.02 6.50 -5.31
C LEU A 240 -18.50 6.72 -3.88
N TYR A 241 -17.99 5.93 -2.95
CA TYR A 241 -18.28 6.05 -1.53
C TYR A 241 -16.98 6.18 -0.73
N ASN A 242 -17.03 6.95 0.35
CA ASN A 242 -15.89 7.06 1.26
C ASN A 242 -16.31 6.90 2.72
N GLU A 243 -15.44 6.30 3.49
CA GLU A 243 -15.60 6.10 4.93
C GLU A 243 -14.34 6.54 5.68
N GLU A 244 -14.51 6.93 6.93
CA GLU A 244 -13.41 7.16 7.84
C GLU A 244 -12.62 5.86 8.07
N TRP A 245 -11.31 5.98 8.31
CA TRP A 245 -10.38 4.85 8.28
C TRP A 245 -10.82 3.62 9.10
N ALA A 246 -11.30 3.81 10.34
CA ALA A 246 -11.71 2.69 11.18
C ALA A 246 -12.93 1.96 10.61
N VAL A 247 -13.96 2.71 10.16
CA VAL A 247 -15.17 2.18 9.54
C VAL A 247 -14.84 1.47 8.24
N PHE A 248 -14.01 2.10 7.40
CA PHE A 248 -13.54 1.54 6.14
C PHE A 248 -12.83 0.18 6.30
N GLN A 249 -11.99 0.04 7.35
CA GLN A 249 -11.35 -1.24 7.64
C GLN A 249 -12.36 -2.32 8.02
N ASP A 250 -13.35 -1.96 8.84
CA ASP A 250 -14.40 -2.89 9.26
C ASP A 250 -15.29 -3.30 8.07
N SER A 251 -15.70 -2.35 7.23
CA SER A 251 -16.46 -2.62 6.00
C SER A 251 -15.70 -3.60 5.10
N ARG A 252 -14.42 -3.37 4.88
CA ARG A 252 -13.59 -4.22 4.03
C ARG A 252 -13.39 -5.63 4.61
N LYS A 253 -13.06 -5.74 5.90
CA LYS A 253 -12.87 -7.05 6.57
C LYS A 253 -14.14 -7.89 6.60
N ASN A 254 -15.30 -7.25 6.77
CA ASN A 254 -16.58 -7.91 6.82
C ASN A 254 -17.18 -8.18 5.44
N GLY A 255 -16.54 -7.71 4.34
CA GLY A 255 -17.03 -7.90 2.98
C GLY A 255 -18.22 -7.00 2.63
N ASN A 256 -18.41 -5.88 3.33
CA ASN A 256 -19.45 -4.89 3.09
C ASN A 256 -19.00 -3.89 2.02
N TYR A 257 -18.60 -4.36 0.87
CA TYR A 257 -18.16 -3.56 -0.27
C TYR A 257 -18.19 -4.41 -1.54
N GLU A 258 -18.28 -3.78 -2.69
CA GLU A 258 -18.16 -4.40 -4.01
C GLU A 258 -16.73 -4.34 -4.52
N ILE A 259 -16.20 -3.13 -4.66
CA ILE A 259 -14.81 -2.83 -5.00
C ILE A 259 -14.29 -1.85 -3.95
N ALA A 260 -13.19 -2.16 -3.29
CA ALA A 260 -12.61 -1.30 -2.26
C ALA A 260 -11.15 -0.98 -2.53
N ARG A 261 -10.76 0.25 -2.23
CA ARG A 261 -9.35 0.63 -2.19
C ARG A 261 -8.58 -0.25 -1.21
N HIS A 262 -7.39 -0.67 -1.60
CA HIS A 262 -6.48 -1.39 -0.73
C HIS A 262 -5.03 -0.99 -1.00
N GLY A 263 -4.14 -1.40 -0.15
CA GLY A 263 -2.70 -1.30 -0.32
C GLY A 263 -1.99 -2.26 0.62
N TRP A 264 -0.89 -2.80 0.18
CA TRP A 264 -0.04 -3.65 0.99
C TRP A 264 1.40 -3.18 0.92
N ILE A 265 2.02 -3.03 2.06
CA ILE A 265 3.45 -2.78 2.19
C ILE A 265 4.07 -4.06 2.73
N GLY A 266 5.14 -4.53 2.11
CA GLY A 266 5.80 -5.76 2.53
C GLY A 266 6.31 -5.68 3.96
N ASP A 267 6.05 -6.71 4.75
CA ASP A 267 6.60 -6.84 6.13
C ASP A 267 8.09 -7.18 6.10
N TYR A 268 8.53 -7.80 5.00
CA TYR A 268 9.91 -8.21 4.74
C TYR A 268 10.17 -8.29 3.23
N VAL A 269 11.46 -8.38 2.84
CA VAL A 269 11.88 -8.38 1.42
C VAL A 269 11.85 -9.81 0.87
N ASP A 270 10.64 -10.33 0.59
CA ASP A 270 10.40 -11.62 -0.06
C ASP A 270 9.01 -11.59 -0.72
N PRO A 271 8.79 -12.21 -1.90
CA PRO A 271 7.48 -12.23 -2.56
C PRO A 271 6.36 -12.84 -1.72
N MET A 272 6.71 -13.72 -0.78
CA MET A 272 5.76 -14.40 0.10
C MET A 272 4.90 -13.41 0.89
N THR A 273 5.44 -12.26 1.34
CA THR A 273 4.69 -11.25 2.11
C THR A 273 3.52 -10.64 1.32
N PHE A 274 3.58 -10.70 -0.02
CA PHE A 274 2.51 -10.25 -0.91
C PHE A 274 1.53 -11.36 -1.26
N LEU A 275 2.03 -12.58 -1.40
CA LEU A 275 1.25 -13.67 -1.97
C LEU A 275 0.53 -14.52 -0.91
N ASP A 276 1.11 -14.71 0.27
CA ASP A 276 0.48 -15.61 1.25
C ASP A 276 -0.81 -15.04 1.86
N MET A 277 -1.01 -13.74 1.84
CA MET A 277 -2.21 -13.10 2.35
C MET A 277 -3.50 -13.50 1.60
N TRP A 278 -3.39 -13.96 0.35
CA TRP A 278 -4.53 -14.34 -0.50
C TRP A 278 -4.96 -15.80 -0.37
N MET A 279 -4.33 -16.59 0.49
CA MET A 279 -4.79 -17.95 0.78
C MET A 279 -6.23 -17.95 1.31
N SER A 280 -6.97 -18.99 0.93
CA SER A 280 -8.36 -19.17 1.34
C SER A 280 -8.55 -19.09 2.85
N GLY A 281 -9.48 -18.28 3.31
CA GLY A 281 -9.86 -18.15 4.72
C GLY A 281 -8.90 -17.33 5.60
N LEU A 282 -7.83 -16.76 5.08
CA LEU A 282 -6.94 -15.91 5.88
C LEU A 282 -7.55 -14.51 6.14
N GLY A 283 -7.25 -13.95 7.30
CA GLY A 283 -7.83 -12.69 7.78
C GLY A 283 -7.44 -11.44 6.96
N ASN A 284 -6.34 -11.51 6.20
CA ASN A 284 -5.92 -10.43 5.30
C ASN A 284 -6.48 -10.59 3.88
N ASN A 285 -7.13 -11.72 3.57
CA ASN A 285 -7.78 -11.95 2.29
C ASN A 285 -9.14 -11.26 2.24
N ASP A 286 -9.11 -9.94 2.13
CA ASP A 286 -10.34 -9.14 2.10
C ASP A 286 -11.18 -9.41 0.84
N ALA A 287 -10.57 -9.81 -0.29
CA ALA A 287 -11.27 -10.21 -1.51
C ALA A 287 -12.17 -11.45 -1.33
N LYS A 288 -11.99 -12.22 -0.26
CA LYS A 288 -12.63 -13.52 -0.05
C LYS A 288 -12.30 -14.51 -1.18
N PHE A 289 -11.16 -14.32 -1.81
CA PHE A 289 -10.63 -15.20 -2.86
C PHE A 289 -10.40 -16.60 -2.31
N SER A 290 -10.76 -17.61 -3.10
CA SER A 290 -10.57 -19.02 -2.73
C SER A 290 -10.19 -19.83 -3.98
N ASN A 291 -8.99 -20.40 -3.94
CA ASN A 291 -8.49 -21.26 -5.02
C ASN A 291 -7.54 -22.31 -4.43
N GLU A 292 -7.91 -23.57 -4.57
CA GLU A 292 -7.17 -24.69 -3.98
C GLU A 292 -5.75 -24.84 -4.58
N GLU A 293 -5.59 -24.60 -5.88
CA GLU A 293 -4.29 -24.68 -6.55
C GLU A 293 -3.35 -23.57 -6.04
N TYR A 294 -3.88 -22.35 -5.90
CA TYR A 294 -3.17 -21.24 -5.27
C TYR A 294 -2.68 -21.58 -3.87
N ASP A 295 -3.59 -22.08 -3.04
CA ASP A 295 -3.28 -22.46 -1.65
C ASP A 295 -2.17 -23.52 -1.58
N ASN A 296 -2.23 -24.52 -2.47
CA ASN A 296 -1.24 -25.59 -2.54
C ASN A 296 0.14 -25.06 -2.98
N LEU A 297 0.18 -24.13 -3.94
CA LEU A 297 1.42 -23.48 -4.37
C LEU A 297 2.06 -22.68 -3.23
N ILE A 298 1.28 -21.92 -2.47
CA ILE A 298 1.79 -21.15 -1.32
C ILE A 298 2.30 -22.09 -0.22
N ARG A 299 1.56 -23.18 0.10
CA ARG A 299 2.04 -24.17 1.09
C ARG A 299 3.34 -24.81 0.63
N SER A 300 3.43 -25.22 -0.64
CA SER A 300 4.65 -25.78 -1.21
C SER A 300 5.82 -24.80 -1.15
N ALA A 301 5.59 -23.52 -1.45
CA ALA A 301 6.60 -22.48 -1.34
C ALA A 301 7.08 -22.25 0.12
N LYS A 302 6.20 -22.42 1.11
CA LYS A 302 6.56 -22.29 2.54
C LYS A 302 7.42 -23.45 3.04
N GLU A 303 7.26 -24.64 2.48
CA GLU A 303 7.98 -25.85 2.86
C GLU A 303 9.29 -26.05 2.06
N GLU A 304 9.41 -25.38 0.90
CA GLU A 304 10.55 -25.56 0.00
C GLU A 304 11.81 -24.84 0.52
N THR A 305 12.93 -25.56 0.50
CA THR A 305 14.25 -25.06 0.90
C THR A 305 15.11 -24.60 -0.27
N ASP A 306 14.82 -25.07 -1.49
CA ASP A 306 15.45 -24.59 -2.72
C ASP A 306 14.80 -23.28 -3.14
N ILE A 307 15.56 -22.20 -3.13
CA ILE A 307 15.07 -20.85 -3.44
C ILE A 307 14.50 -20.76 -4.85
N ALA A 308 15.13 -21.42 -5.84
CA ALA A 308 14.65 -21.37 -7.22
C ALA A 308 13.26 -22.02 -7.35
N LYS A 309 13.07 -23.19 -6.73
CA LYS A 309 11.78 -23.87 -6.70
C LYS A 309 10.73 -23.12 -5.87
N LYS A 310 11.13 -22.57 -4.73
CA LYS A 310 10.24 -21.69 -3.93
C LYS A 310 9.69 -20.57 -4.79
N TYR A 311 10.56 -19.89 -5.54
CA TYR A 311 10.16 -18.76 -6.39
C TYR A 311 9.37 -19.20 -7.62
N GLU A 312 9.58 -20.40 -8.13
CA GLU A 312 8.73 -20.99 -9.17
C GLU A 312 7.29 -21.20 -8.67
N TYR A 313 7.12 -21.72 -7.45
CA TYR A 313 5.79 -21.84 -6.84
C TYR A 313 5.12 -20.49 -6.63
N LEU A 314 5.86 -19.50 -6.11
CA LEU A 314 5.35 -18.14 -5.90
C LEU A 314 4.97 -17.46 -7.21
N ARG A 315 5.74 -17.67 -8.29
CA ARG A 315 5.40 -17.14 -9.61
C ARG A 315 4.11 -17.75 -10.14
N LYS A 316 3.94 -19.06 -10.07
CA LYS A 316 2.70 -19.74 -10.45
C LYS A 316 1.50 -19.27 -9.62
N ALA A 317 1.70 -19.01 -8.34
CA ALA A 317 0.65 -18.45 -7.50
C ALA A 317 0.26 -17.04 -7.97
N GLU A 318 1.23 -16.18 -8.29
CA GLU A 318 0.95 -14.84 -8.84
C GLU A 318 0.24 -14.93 -10.21
N ASP A 319 0.61 -15.89 -11.07
CA ASP A 319 -0.05 -16.13 -12.36
C ASP A 319 -1.55 -16.42 -12.15
N ILE A 320 -1.89 -17.28 -11.19
CA ILE A 320 -3.29 -17.58 -10.84
C ILE A 320 -3.99 -16.33 -10.29
N LEU A 321 -3.35 -15.61 -9.37
CA LEU A 321 -3.92 -14.41 -8.75
C LEU A 321 -4.23 -13.34 -9.81
N MET A 322 -3.33 -13.15 -10.78
CA MET A 322 -3.49 -12.16 -11.84
C MET A 322 -4.45 -12.63 -12.95
N ASP A 323 -4.58 -13.93 -13.21
CA ASP A 323 -5.60 -14.46 -14.11
C ASP A 323 -7.00 -14.38 -13.50
N GLU A 324 -7.16 -14.75 -12.24
CA GLU A 324 -8.43 -14.66 -11.52
C GLU A 324 -8.83 -13.22 -11.17
N MET A 325 -7.89 -12.31 -11.08
CA MET A 325 -8.06 -10.87 -10.86
C MET A 325 -8.99 -10.50 -9.67
N PRO A 326 -8.82 -11.10 -8.47
CA PRO A 326 -9.58 -10.66 -7.30
C PRO A 326 -9.11 -9.29 -6.80
N ILE A 327 -7.99 -8.83 -7.31
CA ILE A 327 -7.40 -7.53 -7.04
C ILE A 327 -6.95 -6.87 -8.34
N ILE A 328 -6.99 -5.54 -8.40
CA ILE A 328 -6.53 -4.75 -9.53
C ILE A 328 -5.36 -3.87 -9.08
N PRO A 329 -4.10 -4.30 -9.28
CA PRO A 329 -2.93 -3.48 -9.00
C PRO A 329 -2.92 -2.20 -9.86
N ILE A 330 -2.60 -1.06 -9.22
CA ILE A 330 -2.63 0.25 -9.86
C ILE A 330 -1.22 0.81 -10.01
N TYR A 331 -0.49 0.93 -8.88
CA TYR A 331 0.89 1.41 -8.89
C TYR A 331 1.69 0.84 -7.72
N TYR A 332 3.00 0.82 -7.88
CA TYR A 332 3.92 0.57 -6.78
C TYR A 332 4.18 1.86 -6.03
N TYR A 333 4.16 1.78 -4.71
CA TYR A 333 4.31 2.92 -3.83
C TYR A 333 5.71 3.55 -3.88
N THR A 334 5.73 4.83 -3.59
CA THR A 334 6.92 5.58 -3.17
C THR A 334 6.64 6.24 -1.83
N GLN A 335 7.70 6.59 -1.12
CA GLN A 335 7.61 7.43 0.08
C GLN A 335 8.03 8.85 -0.30
N ILE A 336 7.11 9.78 -0.13
CA ILE A 336 7.36 11.19 -0.39
C ILE A 336 7.55 11.86 0.97
N LYS A 337 8.66 12.58 1.12
CA LYS A 337 8.95 13.28 2.38
C LYS A 337 9.40 14.70 2.09
N ALA A 338 8.79 15.65 2.79
CA ALA A 338 9.32 17.00 2.86
C ALA A 338 10.47 17.01 3.87
N VAL A 339 11.65 17.42 3.45
CA VAL A 339 12.88 17.36 4.28
C VAL A 339 13.62 18.68 4.18
N SER A 340 13.87 19.33 5.30
CA SER A 340 14.72 20.52 5.34
C SER A 340 16.11 20.18 4.80
N PRO A 341 16.71 21.03 3.94
CA PRO A 341 18.08 20.82 3.44
C PRO A 341 19.14 20.73 4.54
N ARG A 342 18.84 21.21 5.75
CA ARG A 342 19.70 21.09 6.93
C ARG A 342 19.74 19.70 7.56
N VAL A 343 18.78 18.84 7.26
CA VAL A 343 18.71 17.45 7.78
C VAL A 343 19.66 16.58 6.97
N LYS A 344 20.56 15.88 7.66
CA LYS A 344 21.55 14.99 7.06
C LYS A 344 21.48 13.59 7.66
N ASP A 345 21.92 12.60 6.89
CA ASP A 345 22.12 11.21 7.29
C ASP A 345 20.86 10.51 7.87
N VAL A 346 19.68 10.95 7.45
CA VAL A 346 18.44 10.17 7.70
C VAL A 346 18.37 9.03 6.69
N VAL A 347 18.13 7.82 7.18
CA VAL A 347 17.93 6.62 6.32
C VAL A 347 16.46 6.27 6.27
N VAL A 348 15.90 6.22 5.06
CA VAL A 348 14.53 5.78 4.80
C VAL A 348 14.56 4.39 4.20
N SER A 349 14.00 3.41 4.93
CA SER A 349 13.94 2.02 4.47
C SER A 349 12.84 1.84 3.43
N PRO A 350 13.03 0.98 2.41
CA PRO A 350 11.94 0.58 1.52
C PRO A 350 10.75 -0.09 2.22
N LEU A 351 10.91 -0.57 3.45
CA LEU A 351 9.84 -1.09 4.30
C LEU A 351 9.15 -0.03 5.17
N GLY A 352 9.39 1.26 4.93
CA GLY A 352 8.71 2.36 5.59
C GLY A 352 9.34 2.87 6.88
N GLN A 353 10.38 2.21 7.41
CA GLN A 353 11.04 2.69 8.61
C GLN A 353 11.97 3.87 8.31
N VAL A 354 11.97 4.84 9.20
CA VAL A 354 12.90 5.98 9.16
C VAL A 354 13.86 5.89 10.32
N TYR A 355 15.15 5.90 10.04
CA TYR A 355 16.23 5.76 11.02
C TYR A 355 16.94 7.09 11.22
N PHE A 356 17.03 7.51 12.47
CA PHE A 356 17.65 8.77 12.88
C PHE A 356 18.93 8.56 13.70
N ASP A 357 19.41 7.31 13.83
CA ASP A 357 20.58 6.97 14.66
C ASP A 357 21.86 7.70 14.25
N LYS A 358 22.00 8.04 12.96
CA LYS A 358 23.14 8.82 12.43
C LYS A 358 22.77 10.24 12.01
N ALA A 359 21.49 10.58 12.08
CA ALA A 359 20.98 11.85 11.61
C ALA A 359 21.53 13.04 12.41
N TYR A 360 21.68 14.20 11.73
CA TYR A 360 22.08 15.46 12.36
C TYR A 360 21.52 16.67 11.60
N ILE A 361 21.59 17.82 12.22
CA ILE A 361 21.18 19.12 11.65
C ILE A 361 22.44 19.98 11.42
N GLU A 362 22.60 20.44 10.17
CA GLU A 362 23.62 21.48 9.81
C GLU A 362 23.15 22.87 10.14
#